data_d950f79880946889b5044bfb7b0f1ea1
#
_entry.id   d950f79880946889b5044bfb7b0f1ea1
#
_cell.length_a   1.000
_cell.length_b   1.000
_cell.length_c   1.000
_cell.angle_alpha   90.00
_cell.angle_beta   90.00
_cell.angle_gamma   90.00
#
_symmetry.space_group_name_H-M   'P 1'
#
loop_
_entity.id
_entity.type
_entity.pdbx_description
1 polymer ?
#
loop_
_entity_poly.entity_id
_entity_poly.type
_entity_poly.pdbx_seq_one_letter_code
_entity_poly.pdbx_strand_id
1 'polypeptide(L)'
;MALPIXDKGDQAEQVWEAILSAGIPKGLKPIGLGARDTLRLEKGYCLYGNDIDDTTSPLEAGLGWITKFTKSFTARAILEQQKKSGVNRCLVGFEMLDKGIPRHHYEIHSSSRERIGHVTSGTQSPSLQKAIGMGYVQKKFANKGQEIFIPIRDKLLKAQVVKLPFI
;
A
#
# COMPACT_ATOMS: atom_id res chain seq x y z
N MET A 1 -19.68 20.72 1.11
CA MET A 1 -20.71 19.82 1.60
C MET A 1 -20.72 18.60 0.69
N ALA A 2 -20.28 17.45 1.20
CA ALA A 2 -20.28 16.22 0.40
C ALA A 2 -21.72 15.67 0.36
N LEU A 3 -22.24 15.50 -0.84
CA LEU A 3 -23.53 14.84 -1.01
C LEU A 3 -23.39 13.38 -0.55
N PRO A 4 -24.33 12.86 0.25
CA PRO A 4 -24.30 11.45 0.61
C PRO A 4 -24.56 10.63 -0.66
N ILE A 5 -23.54 9.93 -1.10
CA ILE A 5 -23.71 9.00 -2.23
C ILE A 5 -24.17 7.65 -1.66
N UNK A 6 -24.91 7.57 -0.93
CA UNK A 6 -25.28 6.74 -0.63
C UNK A 6 -26.27 6.53 -0.91
N ASP A 7 -26.52 6.15 -1.73
CA ASP A 7 -27.90 5.93 -2.11
C ASP A 7 -28.26 4.46 -2.10
N LYS A 8 -29.51 4.20 -2.23
CA LYS A 8 -30.01 2.84 -2.25
C LYS A 8 -29.39 2.11 -3.45
N GLY A 9 -28.96 0.86 -3.24
CA GLY A 9 -28.29 0.07 -4.27
C GLY A 9 -29.11 -0.11 -5.54
N ASP A 10 -30.41 0.03 -5.43
CA ASP A 10 -31.36 -0.10 -6.57
C ASP A 10 -31.23 1.06 -7.57
N GLN A 11 -30.58 2.17 -7.19
CA GLN A 11 -30.35 3.31 -8.09
C GLN A 11 -28.96 3.31 -8.72
N ALA A 12 -28.11 2.36 -8.36
CA ALA A 12 -26.70 2.35 -8.81
C ALA A 12 -26.59 2.34 -10.33
N GLU A 13 -27.39 1.54 -11.00
CA GLU A 13 -27.38 1.44 -12.46
C GLU A 13 -27.75 2.77 -13.12
N GLN A 14 -28.83 3.41 -12.63
CA GLN A 14 -29.28 4.69 -13.15
C GLN A 14 -28.21 5.79 -12.98
N VAL A 15 -27.58 5.83 -11.81
CA VAL A 15 -26.51 6.79 -11.53
C VAL A 15 -25.31 6.53 -12.46
N TRP A 16 -24.93 5.27 -12.62
CA TRP A 16 -23.85 4.85 -13.52
C TRP A 16 -24.10 5.30 -14.97
N GLU A 17 -25.30 5.00 -15.48
CA GLU A 17 -25.67 5.37 -16.85
C GLU A 17 -25.72 6.89 -17.05
N ALA A 18 -26.23 7.64 -16.05
CA ALA A 18 -26.27 9.09 -16.13
C ALA A 18 -24.85 9.68 -16.18
N ILE A 19 -23.93 9.13 -15.36
CA ILE A 19 -22.51 9.59 -15.35
C ILE A 19 -21.87 9.29 -16.71
N LEU A 20 -22.05 8.07 -17.25
CA LEU A 20 -21.47 7.71 -18.53
C LEU A 20 -22.04 8.55 -19.68
N SER A 21 -23.36 8.74 -19.69
CA SER A 21 -24.04 9.54 -20.74
C SER A 21 -23.50 10.98 -20.78
N ALA A 22 -23.32 11.59 -19.60
CA ALA A 22 -22.80 12.96 -19.50
C ALA A 22 -21.29 13.04 -19.75
N GLY A 23 -20.55 12.00 -19.40
CA GLY A 23 -19.08 12.03 -19.38
C GLY A 23 -18.41 11.53 -20.67
N ILE A 24 -18.95 10.52 -21.33
CA ILE A 24 -18.32 9.94 -22.53
C ILE A 24 -18.04 10.99 -23.61
N PRO A 25 -19.00 11.89 -23.91
CA PRO A 25 -18.73 12.95 -24.90
C PRO A 25 -17.61 13.92 -24.48
N LYS A 26 -17.26 13.93 -23.18
CA LYS A 26 -16.19 14.76 -22.62
C LYS A 26 -14.90 13.97 -22.36
N GLY A 27 -14.83 12.72 -22.86
CA GLY A 27 -13.63 11.89 -22.76
C GLY A 27 -13.57 11.01 -21.52
N LEU A 28 -14.66 10.88 -20.74
CA LEU A 28 -14.71 9.94 -19.61
C LEU A 28 -14.54 8.52 -20.11
N LYS A 29 -13.76 7.73 -19.37
CA LYS A 29 -13.55 6.32 -19.66
C LYS A 29 -13.80 5.49 -18.41
N PRO A 30 -14.52 4.38 -18.50
CA PRO A 30 -14.64 3.48 -17.35
C PRO A 30 -13.30 2.84 -17.02
N ILE A 31 -12.95 2.84 -15.74
CA ILE A 31 -11.67 2.33 -15.23
C ILE A 31 -11.97 1.24 -14.20
N GLY A 32 -11.39 0.07 -14.40
CA GLY A 32 -11.60 -1.06 -13.51
C GLY A 32 -10.79 -0.98 -12.22
N LEU A 33 -11.14 -1.84 -11.26
CA LEU A 33 -10.48 -1.90 -9.95
C LEU A 33 -8.98 -2.20 -10.05
N GLY A 34 -8.57 -2.99 -11.04
CA GLY A 34 -7.14 -3.27 -11.27
C GLY A 34 -6.34 -2.02 -11.57
N ALA A 35 -6.90 -1.10 -12.36
CA ALA A 35 -6.24 0.17 -12.66
C ALA A 35 -6.16 1.05 -11.40
N ARG A 36 -7.24 1.12 -10.62
CA ARG A 36 -7.25 1.85 -9.35
C ARG A 36 -6.17 1.31 -8.40
N ASP A 37 -6.08 0.00 -8.27
CA ASP A 37 -5.08 -0.63 -7.38
C ASP A 37 -3.65 -0.34 -7.84
N THR A 38 -3.39 -0.40 -9.14
CA THR A 38 -2.08 -0.08 -9.69
C THR A 38 -1.71 1.39 -9.45
N LEU A 39 -2.63 2.30 -9.76
CA LEU A 39 -2.39 3.74 -9.61
C LEU A 39 -2.12 4.14 -8.16
N ARG A 40 -2.92 3.63 -7.21
CA ARG A 40 -2.71 3.97 -5.79
C ARG A 40 -1.37 3.38 -5.30
N LEU A 41 -1.01 2.18 -5.75
CA LEU A 41 0.25 1.55 -5.34
C LEU A 41 1.44 2.34 -5.88
N GLU A 42 1.40 2.77 -7.15
CA GLU A 42 2.46 3.62 -7.74
C GLU A 42 2.68 4.90 -6.92
N LYS A 43 1.60 5.46 -6.35
CA LYS A 43 1.69 6.64 -5.46
C LYS A 43 1.99 6.27 -4.00
N GLY A 44 2.14 5.00 -3.69
CA GLY A 44 2.45 4.54 -2.33
C GLY A 44 1.29 4.71 -1.35
N TYR A 45 0.06 4.74 -1.86
CA TYR A 45 -1.13 4.91 -1.01
C TYR A 45 -1.59 3.56 -0.47
N CYS A 46 -1.82 3.52 0.83
CA CYS A 46 -2.30 2.32 1.51
C CYS A 46 -3.72 1.96 1.09
N LEU A 47 -3.97 0.67 0.95
CA LEU A 47 -5.30 0.11 0.76
C LEU A 47 -5.74 -0.53 2.08
N TYR A 48 -6.90 -0.09 2.62
CA TYR A 48 -7.46 -0.68 3.83
C TYR A 48 -7.86 -2.15 3.54
N GLY A 49 -7.50 -3.01 4.46
CA GLY A 49 -7.68 -4.46 4.32
C GLY A 49 -6.45 -5.17 3.75
N ASN A 50 -5.53 -4.41 3.15
CA ASN A 50 -4.27 -4.97 2.64
C ASN A 50 -3.06 -4.39 3.37
N ASP A 51 -2.84 -3.08 3.22
CA ASP A 51 -1.65 -2.42 3.77
C ASP A 51 -1.88 -1.88 5.19
N ILE A 52 -3.13 -1.57 5.52
CA ILE A 52 -3.52 -1.08 6.85
C ILE A 52 -4.84 -1.74 7.25
N ASP A 53 -5.01 -1.96 8.55
CA ASP A 53 -6.22 -2.52 9.13
C ASP A 53 -6.29 -2.15 10.63
N ASP A 54 -7.20 -2.78 11.35
CA ASP A 54 -7.43 -2.50 12.77
C ASP A 54 -6.23 -2.92 13.66
N THR A 55 -5.29 -3.70 13.13
CA THR A 55 -4.11 -4.17 13.88
C THR A 55 -2.86 -3.36 13.57
N THR A 56 -2.98 -2.31 12.74
CA THR A 56 -1.85 -1.55 12.21
C THR A 56 -1.90 -0.11 12.69
N SER A 57 -0.85 0.33 13.38
CA SER A 57 -0.80 1.73 13.81
C SER A 57 -0.40 2.64 12.63
N PRO A 58 -0.85 3.90 12.63
CA PRO A 58 -0.41 4.86 11.60
C PRO A 58 1.09 5.10 11.61
N LEU A 59 1.76 4.89 12.74
CA LEU A 59 3.22 5.07 12.82
C LEU A 59 3.96 3.93 12.10
N GLU A 60 3.46 2.70 12.23
CA GLU A 60 3.99 1.56 11.47
C GLU A 60 3.77 1.71 9.97
N ALA A 61 2.62 2.27 9.59
CA ALA A 61 2.22 2.45 8.19
C ALA A 61 2.88 3.66 7.50
N GLY A 62 3.78 4.38 8.21
CA GLY A 62 4.43 5.56 7.64
C GLY A 62 3.53 6.79 7.58
N LEU A 63 2.39 6.77 8.28
CA LEU A 63 1.40 7.84 8.29
C LEU A 63 1.56 8.78 9.51
N GLY A 64 2.73 8.74 10.15
CA GLY A 64 3.03 9.60 11.29
C GLY A 64 2.94 11.09 10.97
N TRP A 65 3.20 11.46 9.73
CA TRP A 65 3.16 12.86 9.29
C TRP A 65 1.76 13.47 9.35
N ILE A 66 0.70 12.66 9.21
CA ILE A 66 -0.69 13.13 9.34
C ILE A 66 -1.26 12.92 10.74
N THR A 67 -0.55 12.19 11.60
CA THR A 67 -0.99 11.91 12.98
C THR A 67 -0.59 13.08 13.86
N LYS A 68 -1.54 13.99 14.09
CA LYS A 68 -1.28 15.25 14.82
C LYS A 68 -1.66 15.11 16.28
N PHE A 69 -0.68 15.31 17.16
CA PHE A 69 -0.83 15.17 18.63
C PHE A 69 -1.24 16.49 19.32
N THR A 70 -1.64 17.49 18.55
CA THR A 70 -2.02 18.81 19.07
C THR A 70 -3.41 18.85 19.70
N LYS A 71 -4.20 17.79 19.49
CA LYS A 71 -5.55 17.68 20.07
C LYS A 71 -5.78 16.28 20.61
N SER A 72 -6.84 16.12 21.41
CA SER A 72 -7.25 14.83 21.94
C SER A 72 -7.93 13.98 20.85
N PHE A 73 -7.65 12.68 20.84
CA PHE A 73 -8.29 11.70 19.95
C PHE A 73 -8.13 10.31 20.56
N THR A 74 -8.93 9.37 20.07
CA THR A 74 -8.89 7.98 20.52
C THR A 74 -7.50 7.39 20.27
N ALA A 75 -6.99 6.64 21.26
CA ALA A 75 -5.68 5.98 21.21
C ALA A 75 -4.46 6.93 21.20
N ARG A 76 -4.66 8.25 21.44
CA ARG A 76 -3.56 9.22 21.48
C ARG A 76 -2.42 8.77 22.38
N ALA A 77 -2.74 8.36 23.62
CA ALA A 77 -1.70 7.97 24.61
C ALA A 77 -0.87 6.77 24.12
N ILE A 78 -1.53 5.80 23.47
CA ILE A 78 -0.87 4.61 22.92
C ILE A 78 0.10 5.03 21.80
N LEU A 79 -0.36 5.90 20.89
CA LEU A 79 0.46 6.36 19.77
C LEU A 79 1.61 7.27 20.22
N GLU A 80 1.40 8.10 21.26
CA GLU A 80 2.49 8.90 21.85
C GLU A 80 3.56 7.99 22.45
N GLN A 81 3.16 6.93 23.16
CA GLN A 81 4.07 5.94 23.70
C GLN A 81 4.85 5.26 22.56
N GLN A 82 4.16 4.81 21.52
CA GLN A 82 4.78 4.15 20.36
C GLN A 82 5.76 5.11 19.64
N LYS A 83 5.42 6.39 19.55
CA LYS A 83 6.30 7.39 18.96
C LYS A 83 7.61 7.55 19.74
N LYS A 84 7.53 7.48 21.09
CA LYS A 84 8.70 7.58 21.98
C LYS A 84 9.56 6.30 21.91
N SER A 85 8.94 5.13 21.99
CA SER A 85 9.66 3.84 22.01
C SER A 85 10.13 3.40 20.61
N GLY A 86 9.51 3.95 19.57
CA GLY A 86 9.72 3.50 18.19
C GLY A 86 8.78 2.37 17.82
N VAL A 87 8.78 2.02 16.54
CA VAL A 87 8.00 0.90 16.00
C VAL A 87 8.91 -0.28 15.73
N ASN A 88 8.39 -1.49 15.87
CA ASN A 88 9.13 -2.73 15.62
C ASN A 88 9.17 -3.10 14.15
N ARG A 89 8.14 -2.68 13.40
CA ARG A 89 8.00 -2.95 11.95
C ARG A 89 7.59 -1.67 11.24
N CYS A 90 7.90 -1.58 9.94
CA CYS A 90 7.52 -0.44 9.10
C CYS A 90 7.01 -0.93 7.76
N LEU A 91 6.02 -0.23 7.25
CA LEU A 91 5.60 -0.39 5.85
C LEU A 91 6.68 0.25 4.97
N VAL A 92 7.16 -0.51 4.00
CA VAL A 92 8.16 -0.04 3.03
C VAL A 92 7.66 -0.28 1.61
N GLY A 93 8.11 0.56 0.68
CA GLY A 93 8.01 0.27 -0.75
C GLY A 93 9.25 -0.48 -1.21
N PHE A 94 9.11 -1.36 -2.19
CA PHE A 94 10.24 -2.06 -2.78
C PHE A 94 10.03 -2.32 -4.28
N GLU A 95 11.13 -2.38 -5.02
CA GLU A 95 11.15 -2.77 -6.43
C GLU A 95 11.79 -4.15 -6.54
N MET A 96 11.23 -5.00 -7.40
CA MET A 96 11.85 -6.29 -7.71
C MET A 96 13.08 -6.06 -8.58
N LEU A 97 14.20 -6.67 -8.22
CA LEU A 97 15.40 -6.69 -9.04
C LEU A 97 15.38 -7.91 -9.97
N ASP A 98 14.85 -9.03 -9.48
CA ASP A 98 14.65 -10.24 -10.28
C ASP A 98 13.24 -10.25 -10.88
N LYS A 99 13.07 -11.00 -11.97
CA LYS A 99 11.81 -11.09 -12.71
C LYS A 99 10.78 -11.90 -11.91
N GLY A 100 9.78 -11.23 -11.38
CA GLY A 100 8.68 -11.83 -10.62
C GLY A 100 7.76 -10.74 -10.09
N ILE A 101 6.50 -11.05 -9.87
CA ILE A 101 5.50 -10.08 -9.38
C ILE A 101 5.15 -10.46 -7.94
N PRO A 102 5.43 -9.57 -6.96
CA PRO A 102 5.07 -9.85 -5.57
C PRO A 102 3.55 -9.83 -5.39
N ARG A 103 3.05 -10.66 -4.49
CA ARG A 103 1.61 -10.74 -4.22
C ARG A 103 1.34 -10.64 -2.72
N HIS A 104 0.13 -10.21 -2.38
CA HIS A 104 -0.33 -10.13 -0.99
C HIS A 104 -0.07 -11.46 -0.28
N HIS A 105 0.39 -11.38 0.96
CA HIS A 105 0.75 -12.47 1.87
C HIS A 105 2.08 -13.18 1.55
N TYR A 106 2.77 -12.86 0.45
CA TYR A 106 4.10 -13.44 0.24
C TYR A 106 5.02 -13.00 1.37
N GLU A 107 5.86 -13.91 1.83
CA GLU A 107 6.84 -13.60 2.87
C GLU A 107 7.95 -12.69 2.31
N ILE A 108 8.56 -11.92 3.21
CA ILE A 108 9.77 -11.15 2.91
C ILE A 108 10.88 -11.71 3.79
N HIS A 109 12.02 -12.03 3.18
CA HIS A 109 13.17 -12.64 3.83
C HIS A 109 14.40 -11.73 3.74
N SER A 110 15.30 -11.91 4.68
CA SER A 110 16.65 -11.32 4.67
C SER A 110 17.58 -12.12 3.77
N SER A 111 18.81 -11.64 3.59
CA SER A 111 19.86 -12.38 2.89
C SER A 111 20.24 -13.70 3.58
N SER A 112 20.00 -13.80 4.88
CA SER A 112 20.20 -15.04 5.65
C SER A 112 18.99 -15.98 5.60
N ARG A 113 18.00 -15.67 4.74
CA ARG A 113 16.76 -16.44 4.57
C ARG A 113 15.85 -16.45 5.81
N GLU A 114 16.08 -15.52 6.74
CA GLU A 114 15.21 -15.32 7.89
C GLU A 114 13.96 -14.56 7.44
N ARG A 115 12.77 -14.99 7.85
CA ARG A 115 11.54 -14.25 7.59
C ARG A 115 11.55 -12.96 8.39
N ILE A 116 11.49 -11.81 7.69
CA ILE A 116 11.56 -10.47 8.28
C ILE A 116 10.27 -9.68 8.09
N GLY A 117 9.30 -10.22 7.33
CA GLY A 117 8.06 -9.52 7.08
C GLY A 117 7.15 -10.22 6.08
N HIS A 118 6.25 -9.43 5.51
CA HIS A 118 5.31 -9.93 4.49
C HIS A 118 4.87 -8.81 3.54
N VAL A 119 4.54 -9.20 2.31
CA VAL A 119 4.04 -8.32 1.26
C VAL A 119 2.55 -8.03 1.53
N THR A 120 2.17 -6.78 1.46
CA THR A 120 0.78 -6.35 1.60
C THR A 120 0.14 -5.99 0.26
N SER A 121 0.93 -5.45 -0.68
CA SER A 121 0.45 -5.09 -2.02
C SER A 121 1.57 -5.31 -3.03
N GLY A 122 1.21 -5.71 -4.25
CA GLY A 122 2.20 -5.87 -5.29
C GLY A 122 1.60 -5.99 -6.69
N THR A 123 2.26 -5.38 -7.65
CA THR A 123 1.80 -5.35 -9.05
C THR A 123 2.97 -5.18 -10.01
N GLN A 124 2.69 -5.41 -11.29
CA GLN A 124 3.55 -4.95 -12.37
C GLN A 124 3.12 -3.52 -12.70
N SER A 125 3.95 -2.54 -12.40
CA SER A 125 3.66 -1.13 -12.69
C SER A 125 3.75 -0.88 -14.21
N PRO A 126 2.68 -0.41 -14.85
CA PRO A 126 2.75 -0.01 -16.26
C PRO A 126 3.60 1.24 -16.47
N SER A 127 3.56 2.18 -15.52
CA SER A 127 4.29 3.45 -15.63
C SER A 127 5.81 3.23 -15.56
N LEU A 128 6.24 2.38 -14.63
CA LEU A 128 7.68 2.11 -14.40
C LEU A 128 8.21 0.92 -15.20
N GLN A 129 7.33 0.11 -15.78
CA GLN A 129 7.68 -1.15 -16.45
C GLN A 129 8.41 -2.12 -15.51
N LYS A 130 8.13 -2.01 -14.19
CA LYS A 130 8.79 -2.79 -13.13
C LYS A 130 7.75 -3.42 -12.21
N ALA A 131 8.11 -4.53 -11.60
CA ALA A 131 7.30 -5.11 -10.52
C ALA A 131 7.64 -4.38 -9.22
N ILE A 132 6.61 -3.86 -8.57
CA ILE A 132 6.72 -3.07 -7.33
C ILE A 132 5.80 -3.65 -6.27
N GLY A 133 6.11 -3.37 -5.01
CA GLY A 133 5.25 -3.79 -3.91
C GLY A 133 5.43 -2.97 -2.66
N MET A 134 4.49 -3.12 -1.75
CA MET A 134 4.60 -2.62 -0.38
C MET A 134 4.50 -3.81 0.58
N GLY A 135 5.11 -3.67 1.75
CA GLY A 135 5.05 -4.71 2.76
C GLY A 135 5.64 -4.26 4.08
N TYR A 136 5.30 -4.98 5.14
CA TYR A 136 5.89 -4.72 6.46
C TYR A 136 7.16 -5.52 6.61
N VAL A 137 8.20 -4.84 7.08
CA VAL A 137 9.46 -5.49 7.46
C VAL A 137 9.86 -5.03 8.86
N GLN A 138 10.66 -5.85 9.56
CA GLN A 138 11.28 -5.43 10.83
C GLN A 138 12.04 -4.12 10.59
N LYS A 139 11.97 -3.21 11.54
CA LYS A 139 12.53 -1.84 11.44
C LYS A 139 13.98 -1.81 10.96
N LYS A 140 14.80 -2.75 11.39
CA LYS A 140 16.23 -2.80 11.00
C LYS A 140 16.45 -3.06 9.50
N PHE A 141 15.44 -3.56 8.78
CA PHE A 141 15.50 -3.82 7.34
C PHE A 141 14.75 -2.78 6.50
N ALA A 142 14.28 -1.67 7.10
CA ALA A 142 13.41 -0.71 6.41
C ALA A 142 14.19 0.43 5.70
N ASN A 143 15.51 0.39 5.68
CA ASN A 143 16.32 1.46 5.10
C ASN A 143 16.29 1.41 3.57
N LYS A 144 16.22 2.59 2.93
CA LYS A 144 16.31 2.68 1.47
C LYS A 144 17.60 2.03 0.99
N GLY A 145 17.52 1.23 -0.05
CA GLY A 145 18.64 0.49 -0.63
C GLY A 145 18.83 -0.90 -0.03
N GLN A 146 18.13 -1.23 1.05
CA GLN A 146 18.22 -2.54 1.69
C GLN A 146 17.73 -3.62 0.74
N GLU A 147 18.56 -4.65 0.53
CA GLU A 147 18.14 -5.83 -0.23
C GLU A 147 17.25 -6.71 0.64
N ILE A 148 16.16 -7.18 0.06
CA ILE A 148 15.20 -8.10 0.65
C ILE A 148 14.90 -9.19 -0.38
N PHE A 149 14.32 -10.28 0.06
CA PHE A 149 14.09 -11.45 -0.80
C PHE A 149 12.65 -11.92 -0.64
N ILE A 150 12.02 -12.24 -1.76
CA ILE A 150 10.62 -12.67 -1.79
C ILE A 150 10.55 -14.06 -2.40
N PRO A 151 10.15 -15.07 -1.63
CA PRO A 151 9.94 -16.42 -2.19
C PRO A 151 8.73 -16.38 -3.14
N ILE A 152 8.98 -16.67 -4.41
CA ILE A 152 7.92 -16.78 -5.42
C ILE A 152 8.08 -18.15 -6.08
N ARG A 153 7.11 -19.02 -5.86
CA ARG A 153 7.20 -20.43 -6.23
C ARG A 153 8.45 -21.04 -5.56
N ASP A 154 9.34 -21.64 -6.33
CA ASP A 154 10.53 -22.32 -5.79
C ASP A 154 11.78 -21.43 -5.80
N LYS A 155 11.62 -20.14 -6.06
CA LYS A 155 12.77 -19.20 -6.19
C LYS A 155 12.69 -18.10 -5.15
N LEU A 156 13.84 -17.76 -4.61
CA LEU A 156 14.00 -16.62 -3.71
C LEU A 156 14.47 -15.44 -4.55
N LEU A 157 13.56 -14.53 -4.86
CA LEU A 157 13.79 -13.42 -5.80
C LEU A 157 14.19 -12.17 -5.06
N LYS A 158 15.19 -11.48 -5.58
CA LYS A 158 15.76 -10.28 -4.98
C LYS A 158 14.88 -9.07 -5.27
N ALA A 159 14.73 -8.22 -4.25
CA ALA A 159 14.07 -6.92 -4.34
C ALA A 159 14.87 -5.91 -3.51
N GLN A 160 14.58 -4.63 -3.71
CA GLN A 160 15.28 -3.56 -2.98
C GLN A 160 14.27 -2.57 -2.43
N VAL A 161 14.45 -2.20 -1.16
CA VAL A 161 13.62 -1.17 -0.51
C VAL A 161 13.88 0.18 -1.17
N VAL A 162 12.80 0.87 -1.53
CA VAL A 162 12.85 2.20 -2.17
C VAL A 162 12.03 3.20 -1.38
N LYS A 163 12.23 4.47 -1.68
CA LYS A 163 11.42 5.55 -1.09
C LYS A 163 10.07 5.61 -1.80
N LEU A 164 9.00 5.82 -1.04
CA LEU A 164 7.68 6.12 -1.59
C LEU A 164 7.53 7.64 -1.77
N PRO A 165 6.76 8.09 -2.76
CA PRO A 165 6.07 7.28 -3.78
C PRO A 165 7.04 6.68 -4.80
N PHE A 166 6.56 5.70 -5.59
CA PHE A 166 7.38 5.09 -6.65
C PHE A 166 7.51 6.03 -7.85
N ILE A 167 6.47 6.86 -8.13
CA ILE A 167 6.44 7.84 -9.21
C ILE A 167 5.98 9.21 -8.72
#